data_363604cd79086b3a68b8405e015300cd
#
_entry.id   363604cd79086b3a68b8405e015300cd
#
_cell.length_a   1.000
_cell.length_b   1.000
_cell.length_c   1.000
_cell.angle_alpha   90.00
_cell.angle_beta   90.00
_cell.angle_gamma   90.00
#
_symmetry.space_group_name_H-M   'P 1'
#
loop_
_entity.id
_entity.type
_entity.pdbx_description
1 polymer ?
#
loop_
_entity_poly.entity_id
_entity_poly.type
_entity_poly.pdbx_seq_one_letter_code
_entity_poly.pdbx_strand_id
1 'polypeptide(L)'
;MLWKKYGKDYLKNIEVKNIDKVYEYMDKELIQYIDAIDNMQLEHLENKTLPDFIKLCNPKWNEKITENEAFINALKLADEFWRIYIKHAIAEVEAIEIILESINKCKECYLIFDVEMPYRKAIKYINNNKVKYIIFKSRREGYDIRTLVDSCKFKDDISQEPDINVAKKITGIDDLIYADVNGKLCCTKTLESAIKIIKYNEED
;
A
#
# COMPACT_ATOMS: atom_id res chain seq x y z
N MET A 1 -20.46 -16.63 11.31
CA MET A 1 -19.22 -15.92 11.03
C MET A 1 -18.86 -15.04 12.23
N LEU A 2 -17.72 -15.37 12.90
CA LEU A 2 -17.32 -14.73 14.18
C LEU A 2 -17.01 -13.22 14.01
N TRP A 3 -16.39 -12.83 12.90
CA TRP A 3 -16.06 -11.43 12.64
C TRP A 3 -17.30 -10.51 12.66
N LYS A 4 -18.36 -10.89 11.98
CA LYS A 4 -19.61 -10.09 11.98
C LYS A 4 -20.19 -9.91 13.39
N LYS A 5 -20.00 -10.88 14.27
CA LYS A 5 -20.55 -10.84 15.63
C LYS A 5 -19.66 -10.10 16.62
N TYR A 6 -18.33 -10.28 16.52
CA TYR A 6 -17.39 -9.83 17.54
C TYR A 6 -16.31 -8.87 17.05
N GLY A 7 -16.21 -8.62 15.74
CA GLY A 7 -15.12 -7.84 15.16
C GLY A 7 -15.02 -6.41 15.69
N LYS A 8 -16.14 -5.70 15.82
CA LYS A 8 -16.15 -4.33 16.37
C LYS A 8 -15.77 -4.31 17.86
N ASP A 9 -16.26 -5.28 18.64
CA ASP A 9 -15.90 -5.38 20.06
C ASP A 9 -14.41 -5.69 20.24
N TYR A 10 -13.88 -6.57 19.38
CA TYR A 10 -12.44 -6.85 19.37
C TYR A 10 -11.62 -5.59 19.07
N LEU A 11 -11.97 -4.85 18.01
CA LEU A 11 -11.29 -3.60 17.65
C LEU A 11 -11.37 -2.55 18.77
N LYS A 12 -12.48 -2.47 19.46
CA LYS A 12 -12.67 -1.61 20.62
C LYS A 12 -11.75 -2.01 21.78
N ASN A 13 -11.63 -3.32 22.06
CA ASN A 13 -10.80 -3.83 23.14
C ASN A 13 -9.29 -3.60 22.91
N ILE A 14 -8.84 -3.49 21.66
CA ILE A 14 -7.47 -3.12 21.32
C ILE A 14 -7.31 -1.62 21.00
N GLU A 15 -8.28 -0.80 21.40
CA GLU A 15 -8.25 0.67 21.35
C GLU A 15 -8.03 1.27 19.95
N VAL A 16 -8.61 0.67 18.91
CA VAL A 16 -8.56 1.21 17.54
C VAL A 16 -9.39 2.48 17.45
N LYS A 17 -8.82 3.57 16.93
CA LYS A 17 -9.51 4.87 16.81
C LYS A 17 -10.67 4.86 15.81
N ASN A 18 -10.45 4.29 14.63
CA ASN A 18 -11.40 4.30 13.51
C ASN A 18 -12.07 2.93 13.33
N ILE A 19 -12.77 2.47 14.38
CA ILE A 19 -13.31 1.09 14.45
C ILE A 19 -14.10 0.71 13.20
N ASP A 20 -15.06 1.55 12.77
CA ASP A 20 -15.93 1.22 11.64
C ASP A 20 -15.13 1.07 10.33
N LYS A 21 -14.23 1.99 10.05
CA LYS A 21 -13.40 1.95 8.83
C LYS A 21 -12.43 0.77 8.84
N VAL A 22 -11.79 0.50 9.97
CA VAL A 22 -10.88 -0.66 10.11
C VAL A 22 -11.69 -1.97 10.01
N TYR A 23 -12.89 -2.01 10.60
CA TYR A 23 -13.79 -3.15 10.49
C TYR A 23 -14.15 -3.44 9.03
N GLU A 24 -14.59 -2.42 8.28
CA GLU A 24 -14.95 -2.54 6.85
C GLU A 24 -13.74 -2.93 5.99
N TYR A 25 -12.58 -2.34 6.26
CA TYR A 25 -11.34 -2.69 5.56
C TYR A 25 -10.98 -4.16 5.78
N MET A 26 -10.97 -4.62 7.04
CA MET A 26 -10.68 -6.01 7.39
C MET A 26 -11.70 -6.97 6.79
N ASP A 27 -12.98 -6.63 6.86
CA ASP A 27 -14.05 -7.46 6.28
C ASP A 27 -13.84 -7.66 4.78
N LYS A 28 -13.61 -6.56 4.05
CA LYS A 28 -13.48 -6.57 2.59
C LYS A 28 -12.18 -7.21 2.10
N GLU A 29 -11.06 -6.85 2.72
CA GLU A 29 -9.72 -7.21 2.20
C GLU A 29 -9.22 -8.56 2.72
N LEU A 30 -9.78 -9.09 3.83
CA LEU A 30 -9.35 -10.34 4.42
C LEU A 30 -10.49 -11.33 4.65
N ILE A 31 -11.53 -10.93 5.38
CA ILE A 31 -12.53 -11.88 5.89
C ILE A 31 -13.34 -12.48 4.75
N GLN A 32 -13.84 -11.63 3.82
CA GLN A 32 -14.60 -12.10 2.66
C GLN A 32 -13.75 -13.01 1.76
N TYR A 33 -12.46 -12.72 1.62
CA TYR A 33 -11.54 -13.56 0.86
C TYR A 33 -11.35 -14.94 1.48
N ILE A 34 -11.12 -15.01 2.81
CA ILE A 34 -11.00 -16.30 3.52
C ILE A 34 -12.31 -17.10 3.44
N ASP A 35 -13.45 -16.43 3.62
CA ASP A 35 -14.78 -17.04 3.54
C ASP A 35 -15.06 -17.61 2.14
N ALA A 36 -14.68 -16.88 1.09
CA ALA A 36 -14.82 -17.33 -0.29
C ALA A 36 -13.97 -18.56 -0.62
N ILE A 37 -12.75 -18.64 -0.08
CA ILE A 37 -11.89 -19.83 -0.22
C ILE A 37 -12.49 -21.01 0.53
N ASP A 38 -12.93 -20.82 1.77
CA ASP A 38 -13.49 -21.86 2.61
C ASP A 38 -14.77 -22.48 2.01
N ASN A 39 -15.57 -21.64 1.35
CA ASN A 39 -16.77 -22.03 0.62
C ASN A 39 -16.52 -22.50 -0.83
N MET A 40 -15.28 -22.67 -1.26
CA MET A 40 -14.89 -23.10 -2.62
C MET A 40 -15.45 -22.19 -3.73
N GLN A 41 -15.69 -20.90 -3.43
CA GLN A 41 -16.20 -19.90 -4.38
C GLN A 41 -15.10 -19.29 -5.23
N LEU A 42 -13.83 -19.42 -4.82
CA LEU A 42 -12.67 -19.03 -5.59
C LEU A 42 -11.95 -20.29 -6.04
N GLU A 43 -11.64 -20.35 -7.34
CA GLU A 43 -10.73 -21.39 -7.86
C GLU A 43 -9.40 -21.27 -7.13
N HIS A 44 -8.80 -22.45 -6.83
CA HIS A 44 -7.46 -22.49 -6.22
C HIS A 44 -6.48 -21.75 -7.15
N LEU A 45 -6.12 -20.53 -6.78
CA LEU A 45 -5.02 -19.85 -7.40
C LEU A 45 -3.75 -20.69 -7.21
N GLU A 46 -2.86 -20.71 -8.21
CA GLU A 46 -1.57 -21.43 -8.12
C GLU A 46 -0.71 -20.98 -6.92
N ASN A 47 -1.02 -19.83 -6.35
CA ASN A 47 -0.35 -19.27 -5.18
C ASN A 47 -0.96 -19.80 -3.89
N LYS A 48 -0.11 -20.24 -2.97
CA LYS A 48 -0.51 -20.67 -1.64
C LYS A 48 -1.12 -19.54 -0.83
N THR A 49 -2.26 -19.80 -0.23
CA THR A 49 -3.04 -18.89 0.59
C THR A 49 -2.81 -19.14 2.09
N LEU A 50 -3.30 -18.25 2.96
CA LEU A 50 -3.23 -18.46 4.42
C LEU A 50 -3.84 -19.80 4.86
N PRO A 51 -5.02 -20.23 4.40
CA PRO A 51 -5.55 -21.56 4.69
C PRO A 51 -4.60 -22.69 4.31
N ASP A 52 -3.87 -22.57 3.20
CA ASP A 52 -2.89 -23.57 2.80
C ASP A 52 -1.70 -23.64 3.76
N PHE A 53 -1.20 -22.49 4.23
CA PHE A 53 -0.15 -22.47 5.25
C PHE A 53 -0.62 -23.08 6.57
N ILE A 54 -1.87 -22.82 6.99
CA ILE A 54 -2.44 -23.41 8.20
C ILE A 54 -2.56 -24.93 8.05
N LYS A 55 -2.97 -25.44 6.87
CA LYS A 55 -3.00 -26.88 6.57
C LYS A 55 -1.62 -27.55 6.68
N LEU A 56 -0.53 -26.81 6.41
CA LEU A 56 0.83 -27.35 6.59
C LEU A 56 1.19 -27.62 8.06
N CYS A 57 0.44 -27.10 9.02
CA CYS A 57 0.61 -27.40 10.43
C CYS A 57 0.08 -28.80 10.83
N ASN A 58 -0.72 -29.46 9.98
CA ASN A 58 -1.19 -30.81 10.24
C ASN A 58 -0.03 -31.82 10.36
N PRO A 59 -0.11 -32.84 11.21
CA PRO A 59 0.92 -33.84 11.34
C PRO A 59 1.24 -34.49 9.99
N LYS A 60 2.53 -34.67 9.68
CA LYS A 60 2.95 -35.45 8.51
C LYS A 60 2.96 -36.92 8.87
N TRP A 61 2.85 -37.79 7.87
CA TRP A 61 2.80 -39.25 8.03
C TRP A 61 4.01 -39.84 8.79
N ASN A 62 5.16 -39.12 8.81
CA ASN A 62 6.41 -39.54 9.45
C ASN A 62 6.74 -38.70 10.71
N GLU A 63 5.84 -37.86 11.18
CA GLU A 63 5.99 -37.06 12.41
C GLU A 63 5.29 -37.77 13.58
N LYS A 64 5.82 -37.57 14.78
CA LYS A 64 5.25 -38.07 16.03
C LYS A 64 4.47 -37.03 16.81
N ILE A 65 4.13 -35.92 16.15
CA ILE A 65 3.33 -34.83 16.75
C ILE A 65 1.86 -35.25 16.83
N THR A 66 1.20 -34.95 17.93
CA THR A 66 -0.24 -35.21 18.09
C THR A 66 -1.08 -34.19 17.33
N GLU A 67 -2.34 -34.52 17.03
CA GLU A 67 -3.29 -33.56 16.43
C GLU A 67 -3.48 -32.29 17.28
N ASN A 68 -3.51 -32.45 18.62
CA ASN A 68 -3.62 -31.29 19.53
C ASN A 68 -2.40 -30.38 19.45
N GLU A 69 -1.19 -30.93 19.42
CA GLU A 69 0.03 -30.12 19.24
C GLU A 69 0.05 -29.40 17.87
N ALA A 70 -0.34 -30.11 16.82
CA ALA A 70 -0.48 -29.56 15.49
C ALA A 70 -1.51 -28.42 15.46
N PHE A 71 -2.68 -28.62 16.11
CA PHE A 71 -3.70 -27.56 16.23
C PHE A 71 -3.19 -26.32 17.00
N ILE A 72 -2.49 -26.52 18.10
CA ILE A 72 -1.89 -25.39 18.86
C ILE A 72 -0.87 -24.63 18.01
N ASN A 73 -0.07 -25.32 17.20
CA ASN A 73 0.87 -24.66 16.29
C ASN A 73 0.15 -23.87 15.18
N ALA A 74 -0.92 -24.42 14.61
CA ALA A 74 -1.76 -23.72 13.64
C ALA A 74 -2.41 -22.46 14.26
N LEU A 75 -2.88 -22.55 15.49
CA LEU A 75 -3.49 -21.45 16.22
C LEU A 75 -2.49 -20.31 16.47
N LYS A 76 -1.25 -20.64 16.88
CA LYS A 76 -0.18 -19.64 17.05
C LYS A 76 0.15 -18.92 15.76
N LEU A 77 0.24 -19.64 14.63
CA LEU A 77 0.48 -19.05 13.32
C LEU A 77 -0.66 -18.11 12.91
N ALA A 78 -1.90 -18.54 13.10
CA ALA A 78 -3.07 -17.72 12.79
C ALA A 78 -3.16 -16.46 13.67
N ASP A 79 -2.85 -16.54 14.97
CA ASP A 79 -2.84 -15.41 15.89
C ASP A 79 -1.76 -14.38 15.50
N GLU A 80 -0.55 -14.85 15.16
CA GLU A 80 0.54 -13.96 14.73
C GLU A 80 0.20 -13.27 13.41
N PHE A 81 -0.31 -13.99 12.41
CA PHE A 81 -0.79 -13.42 11.17
C PHE A 81 -1.86 -12.36 11.42
N TRP A 82 -2.84 -12.66 12.29
CA TRP A 82 -3.91 -11.75 12.64
C TRP A 82 -3.40 -10.45 13.24
N ARG A 83 -2.46 -10.53 14.19
CA ARG A 83 -1.82 -9.37 14.84
C ARG A 83 -1.08 -8.48 13.84
N ILE A 84 -0.37 -9.09 12.90
CA ILE A 84 0.36 -8.36 11.85
C ILE A 84 -0.64 -7.68 10.92
N TYR A 85 -1.66 -8.41 10.48
CA TYR A 85 -2.62 -7.91 9.51
C TYR A 85 -3.46 -6.75 10.06
N ILE A 86 -3.87 -6.82 11.32
CA ILE A 86 -4.65 -5.74 11.92
C ILE A 86 -3.84 -4.45 12.07
N LYS A 87 -2.56 -4.53 12.42
CA LYS A 87 -1.67 -3.36 12.44
C LYS A 87 -1.53 -2.75 11.03
N HIS A 88 -1.41 -3.59 10.02
CA HIS A 88 -1.38 -3.15 8.63
C HIS A 88 -2.71 -2.46 8.25
N ALA A 89 -3.85 -3.05 8.57
CA ALA A 89 -5.16 -2.48 8.28
C ALA A 89 -5.37 -1.10 8.92
N ILE A 90 -4.95 -0.93 10.18
CA ILE A 90 -5.00 0.35 10.88
C ILE A 90 -4.16 1.40 10.14
N ALA A 91 -2.90 1.07 9.82
CA ALA A 91 -2.00 1.98 9.12
C ALA A 91 -2.52 2.38 7.71
N GLU A 92 -3.12 1.43 6.98
CA GLU A 92 -3.75 1.70 5.67
C GLU A 92 -4.92 2.68 5.80
N VAL A 93 -5.83 2.45 6.76
CA VAL A 93 -6.99 3.33 6.98
C VAL A 93 -6.55 4.73 7.41
N GLU A 94 -5.59 4.86 8.33
CA GLU A 94 -5.05 6.15 8.75
C GLU A 94 -4.40 6.90 7.58
N ALA A 95 -3.62 6.22 6.75
CA ALA A 95 -3.00 6.82 5.56
C ALA A 95 -4.05 7.33 4.56
N ILE A 96 -5.10 6.54 4.29
CA ILE A 96 -6.20 6.94 3.41
C ILE A 96 -6.84 8.24 3.93
N GLU A 97 -7.14 8.34 5.22
CA GLU A 97 -7.73 9.53 5.82
C GLU A 97 -6.84 10.77 5.67
N ILE A 98 -5.57 10.66 6.03
CA ILE A 98 -4.58 11.75 5.92
C ILE A 98 -4.48 12.24 4.47
N ILE A 99 -4.41 11.32 3.51
CA ILE A 99 -4.29 11.67 2.10
C ILE A 99 -5.56 12.37 1.60
N LEU A 100 -6.73 11.85 1.91
CA LEU A 100 -8.01 12.45 1.49
C LEU A 100 -8.22 13.83 2.08
N GLU A 101 -7.89 14.03 3.36
CA GLU A 101 -7.93 15.36 3.98
C GLU A 101 -6.95 16.33 3.33
N SER A 102 -5.75 15.86 2.99
CA SER A 102 -4.73 16.67 2.33
C SER A 102 -5.15 17.08 0.92
N ILE A 103 -5.77 16.17 0.15
CA ILE A 103 -6.32 16.45 -1.18
C ILE A 103 -7.38 17.55 -1.11
N ASN A 104 -8.29 17.48 -0.14
CA ASN A 104 -9.37 18.46 0.00
C ASN A 104 -8.85 19.88 0.33
N LYS A 105 -7.70 19.98 0.98
CA LYS A 105 -7.06 21.26 1.35
C LYS A 105 -6.05 21.75 0.31
N CYS A 106 -5.64 20.89 -0.63
CA CYS A 106 -4.57 21.16 -1.57
C CYS A 106 -5.01 22.13 -2.68
N LYS A 107 -4.17 23.13 -2.95
CA LYS A 107 -4.33 24.08 -4.07
C LYS A 107 -3.47 23.69 -5.27
N GLU A 108 -2.39 22.97 -5.03
CA GLU A 108 -1.42 22.52 -6.03
C GLU A 108 -1.85 21.22 -6.71
N CYS A 109 -1.13 20.82 -7.75
CA CYS A 109 -1.34 19.51 -8.39
C CYS A 109 -0.60 18.36 -7.68
N TYR A 110 0.06 18.61 -6.56
CA TYR A 110 0.84 17.64 -5.79
C TYR A 110 0.64 17.78 -4.28
N LEU A 111 0.84 16.65 -3.57
CA LEU A 111 0.92 16.59 -2.12
C LEU A 111 2.35 16.36 -1.67
N ILE A 112 2.70 16.79 -0.46
CA ILE A 112 4.02 16.58 0.16
C ILE A 112 3.83 15.96 1.53
N PHE A 113 4.58 14.88 1.83
CA PHE A 113 4.61 14.23 3.13
C PHE A 113 6.03 13.89 3.56
N ASP A 114 6.31 14.02 4.85
CA ASP A 114 7.63 13.74 5.43
C ASP A 114 7.94 12.24 5.52
N VAL A 115 6.94 11.38 5.37
CA VAL A 115 7.09 9.92 5.42
C VAL A 115 6.34 9.26 4.27
N GLU A 116 6.91 8.18 3.75
CA GLU A 116 6.21 7.34 2.80
C GLU A 116 5.05 6.62 3.49
N MET A 117 3.86 6.76 2.92
CA MET A 117 2.65 6.09 3.39
C MET A 117 1.92 5.38 2.25
N PRO A 118 1.10 4.35 2.52
CA PRO A 118 0.33 3.66 1.49
C PRO A 118 -0.72 4.59 0.89
N TYR A 119 -0.55 4.95 -0.37
CA TYR A 119 -1.43 5.90 -1.08
C TYR A 119 -2.34 5.24 -2.12
N ARG A 120 -1.97 4.04 -2.60
CA ARG A 120 -2.64 3.40 -3.74
C ARG A 120 -4.13 3.14 -3.51
N LYS A 121 -4.51 2.81 -2.28
CA LYS A 121 -5.92 2.61 -1.94
C LYS A 121 -6.71 3.91 -1.82
N ALA A 122 -6.03 5.01 -1.42
CA ALA A 122 -6.65 6.33 -1.40
C ALA A 122 -7.06 6.81 -2.80
N ILE A 123 -6.29 6.43 -3.85
CA ILE A 123 -6.58 6.79 -5.25
C ILE A 123 -8.02 6.44 -5.66
N LYS A 124 -8.55 5.31 -5.19
CA LYS A 124 -9.92 4.86 -5.50
C LYS A 124 -11.01 5.81 -5.01
N TYR A 125 -10.69 6.67 -4.04
CA TYR A 125 -11.60 7.63 -3.44
C TYR A 125 -11.38 9.07 -3.94
N ILE A 126 -10.41 9.28 -4.84
CA ILE A 126 -10.07 10.59 -5.39
C ILE A 126 -11.01 10.87 -6.56
N ASN A 127 -12.04 11.67 -6.34
CA ASN A 127 -12.94 12.15 -7.39
C ASN A 127 -12.43 13.41 -8.11
N ASN A 128 -11.21 13.86 -7.80
CA ASN A 128 -10.66 15.13 -8.25
C ASN A 128 -9.35 14.91 -9.00
N ASN A 129 -9.35 15.18 -10.31
CA ASN A 129 -8.18 15.10 -11.18
C ASN A 129 -7.16 16.23 -10.95
N LYS A 130 -7.37 17.11 -9.96
CA LYS A 130 -6.49 18.27 -9.71
C LYS A 130 -5.15 17.82 -9.14
N VAL A 131 -5.17 16.91 -8.14
CA VAL A 131 -3.94 16.39 -7.53
C VAL A 131 -3.48 15.18 -8.31
N LYS A 132 -2.35 15.32 -8.99
CA LYS A 132 -1.79 14.30 -9.88
C LYS A 132 -0.57 13.60 -9.28
N TYR A 133 0.13 14.24 -8.34
CA TYR A 133 1.40 13.75 -7.79
C TYR A 133 1.38 13.73 -6.27
N ILE A 134 2.22 12.87 -5.72
CA ILE A 134 2.54 12.80 -4.30
C ILE A 134 4.05 12.73 -4.13
N ILE A 135 4.58 13.56 -3.25
CA ILE A 135 6.00 13.62 -2.90
C ILE A 135 6.16 13.07 -1.50
N PHE A 136 7.05 12.12 -1.33
CA PHE A 136 7.46 11.61 -0.03
C PHE A 136 8.94 11.87 0.20
N LYS A 137 9.30 12.20 1.44
CA LYS A 137 10.69 12.07 1.85
C LYS A 137 11.08 10.60 1.77
N SER A 138 12.09 10.29 0.95
CA SER A 138 12.53 8.91 0.73
C SER A 138 13.12 8.31 2.01
N ARG A 139 12.93 7.00 2.19
CA ARG A 139 13.59 6.24 3.28
C ARG A 139 15.10 6.10 3.08
N ARG A 140 15.58 6.29 1.85
CA ARG A 140 17.00 6.19 1.50
C ARG A 140 17.64 7.56 1.49
N GLU A 141 17.43 8.31 0.42
CA GLU A 141 17.97 9.67 0.22
C GLU A 141 16.98 10.46 -0.63
N GLY A 142 16.80 11.74 -0.32
CA GLY A 142 16.03 12.68 -1.13
C GLY A 142 14.52 12.50 -1.05
N TYR A 143 13.86 12.64 -2.19
CA TYR A 143 12.41 12.67 -2.31
C TYR A 143 11.94 11.78 -3.46
N ASP A 144 10.94 10.97 -3.19
CA ASP A 144 10.23 10.15 -4.17
C ASP A 144 8.99 10.91 -4.66
N ILE A 145 8.86 11.07 -5.97
CA ILE A 145 7.70 11.68 -6.61
C ILE A 145 6.94 10.59 -7.34
N ARG A 146 5.68 10.38 -6.99
CA ARG A 146 4.83 9.34 -7.58
C ARG A 146 3.59 9.93 -8.20
N THR A 147 3.13 9.35 -9.31
CA THR A 147 1.85 9.72 -9.90
C THR A 147 0.70 9.08 -9.15
N LEU A 148 -0.36 9.86 -8.88
CA LEU A 148 -1.58 9.40 -8.20
C LEU A 148 -2.65 8.92 -9.19
N VAL A 149 -2.63 9.41 -10.42
CA VAL A 149 -3.65 9.10 -11.43
C VAL A 149 -3.06 8.19 -12.49
N ASP A 150 -3.77 7.14 -12.88
CA ASP A 150 -3.26 6.17 -13.86
C ASP A 150 -2.95 6.78 -15.22
N SER A 151 -3.68 7.80 -15.63
CA SER A 151 -3.44 8.55 -16.86
C SER A 151 -2.25 9.50 -16.78
N CYS A 152 -1.75 9.81 -15.58
CA CYS A 152 -0.60 10.68 -15.38
C CYS A 152 0.69 9.85 -15.44
N LYS A 153 1.65 10.31 -16.26
CA LYS A 153 3.01 9.76 -16.35
C LYS A 153 4.02 10.89 -16.46
N PHE A 154 5.24 10.62 -16.06
CA PHE A 154 6.36 11.49 -16.41
C PHE A 154 6.65 11.39 -17.90
N LYS A 155 7.07 12.49 -18.52
CA LYS A 155 7.42 12.56 -19.94
C LYS A 155 8.47 11.53 -20.32
N ASP A 156 8.45 11.07 -21.54
CA ASP A 156 9.33 9.99 -22.03
C ASP A 156 10.82 10.41 -21.99
N ASP A 157 11.12 11.68 -22.17
CA ASP A 157 12.47 12.25 -22.05
C ASP A 157 13.04 12.23 -20.62
N ILE A 158 12.19 11.96 -19.61
CA ILE A 158 12.59 11.71 -18.24
C ILE A 158 12.58 10.21 -17.95
N SER A 159 11.47 9.53 -18.25
CA SER A 159 11.20 8.17 -17.79
C SER A 159 11.79 7.09 -18.67
N GLN A 160 11.91 7.31 -19.98
CA GLN A 160 12.43 6.33 -20.92
C GLN A 160 13.91 6.52 -21.27
N GLU A 161 14.52 7.57 -20.74
CA GLU A 161 15.94 7.82 -20.98
C GLU A 161 16.79 6.82 -20.17
N PRO A 162 17.57 5.95 -20.85
CA PRO A 162 18.38 4.93 -20.16
C PRO A 162 19.53 5.51 -19.33
N ASP A 163 19.99 6.73 -19.69
CA ASP A 163 21.01 7.45 -18.95
C ASP A 163 20.41 8.64 -18.21
N ILE A 164 20.38 8.55 -16.89
CA ILE A 164 19.91 9.62 -16.00
C ILE A 164 20.60 10.96 -16.24
N ASN A 165 21.85 10.96 -16.73
CA ASN A 165 22.58 12.19 -17.03
C ASN A 165 22.00 12.93 -18.25
N VAL A 166 21.39 12.22 -19.18
CA VAL A 166 20.65 12.83 -20.30
C VAL A 166 19.38 13.49 -19.78
N ALA A 167 18.59 12.79 -18.97
CA ALA A 167 17.40 13.35 -18.31
C ALA A 167 17.74 14.60 -17.49
N LYS A 168 18.87 14.62 -16.77
CA LYS A 168 19.36 15.82 -16.05
C LYS A 168 19.63 17.00 -16.98
N LYS A 169 20.27 16.77 -18.12
CA LYS A 169 20.54 17.84 -19.11
C LYS A 169 19.26 18.39 -19.73
N ILE A 170 18.32 17.52 -20.06
CA ILE A 170 17.04 17.89 -20.66
C ILE A 170 16.20 18.72 -19.67
N THR A 171 16.07 18.26 -18.43
CA THR A 171 15.27 18.92 -17.40
C THR A 171 15.98 20.09 -16.72
N GLY A 172 17.30 20.20 -16.83
CA GLY A 172 18.12 21.15 -16.07
C GLY A 172 18.16 20.86 -14.56
N ILE A 173 17.88 19.61 -14.14
CA ILE A 173 17.82 19.19 -12.73
C ILE A 173 18.97 18.23 -12.42
N ASP A 174 20.07 18.79 -11.92
CA ASP A 174 21.33 18.05 -11.69
C ASP A 174 21.24 16.99 -10.59
N ASP A 175 20.32 17.14 -9.65
CA ASP A 175 20.14 16.26 -8.50
C ASP A 175 19.05 15.20 -8.70
N LEU A 176 18.59 14.97 -9.93
CA LEU A 176 17.75 13.84 -10.30
C LEU A 176 18.52 12.52 -10.03
N ILE A 177 17.92 11.61 -9.25
CA ILE A 177 18.57 10.35 -8.83
C ILE A 177 18.10 9.19 -9.72
N TYR A 178 16.79 9.14 -9.99
CA TYR A 178 16.17 8.01 -10.65
C TYR A 178 14.86 8.41 -11.33
N ALA A 179 14.55 7.79 -12.44
CA ALA A 179 13.25 7.81 -13.07
C ALA A 179 12.86 6.39 -13.52
N ASP A 180 11.62 6.00 -13.24
CA ASP A 180 11.08 4.70 -13.61
C ASP A 180 10.63 4.70 -15.08
N VAL A 181 10.99 3.64 -15.81
CA VAL A 181 10.63 3.46 -17.23
C VAL A 181 9.12 3.48 -17.50
N ASN A 182 8.30 3.17 -16.49
CA ASN A 182 6.84 3.25 -16.61
C ASN A 182 6.29 4.68 -16.42
N GLY A 183 7.16 5.64 -16.11
CA GLY A 183 6.79 7.04 -15.85
C GLY A 183 5.95 7.24 -14.59
N LYS A 184 6.05 6.36 -13.59
CA LYS A 184 5.24 6.42 -12.37
C LYS A 184 6.00 6.88 -11.14
N LEU A 185 7.33 6.91 -11.21
CA LEU A 185 8.23 7.28 -10.12
C LEU A 185 9.41 8.09 -10.63
N CYS A 186 9.70 9.20 -9.99
CA CYS A 186 10.96 9.93 -10.08
C CYS A 186 11.52 10.16 -8.68
N CYS A 187 12.85 10.28 -8.58
CA CYS A 187 13.54 10.57 -7.32
C CYS A 187 14.55 11.70 -7.50
N THR A 188 14.56 12.65 -6.57
CA THR A 188 15.48 13.79 -6.54
C THR A 188 16.12 13.91 -5.16
N LYS A 189 17.27 14.61 -5.06
CA LYS A 189 17.92 14.83 -3.76
C LYS A 189 17.20 15.86 -2.91
N THR A 190 16.62 16.88 -3.54
CA THR A 190 15.98 18.00 -2.84
C THR A 190 14.49 18.08 -3.15
N LEU A 191 13.72 18.63 -2.21
CA LEU A 191 12.28 18.89 -2.41
C LEU A 191 12.06 19.93 -3.52
N GLU A 192 12.95 20.92 -3.61
CA GLU A 192 12.87 21.93 -4.65
C GLU A 192 12.95 21.31 -6.05
N SER A 193 13.87 20.37 -6.25
CA SER A 193 14.00 19.64 -7.50
C SER A 193 12.83 18.71 -7.76
N ALA A 194 12.25 18.09 -6.73
CA ALA A 194 11.02 17.32 -6.87
C ALA A 194 9.86 18.18 -7.41
N ILE A 195 9.72 19.41 -6.92
CA ILE A 195 8.71 20.35 -7.41
C ILE A 195 9.04 20.81 -8.84
N LYS A 196 10.32 21.03 -9.16
CA LYS A 196 10.74 21.41 -10.52
C LYS A 196 10.41 20.31 -11.54
N ILE A 197 10.63 19.03 -11.21
CA ILE A 197 10.27 17.90 -12.08
C ILE A 197 8.76 17.89 -12.37
N ILE A 198 7.92 18.13 -11.38
CA ILE A 198 6.46 18.19 -11.58
C ILE A 198 6.10 19.36 -12.51
N LYS A 199 6.68 20.54 -12.30
CA LYS A 199 6.44 21.70 -13.16
C LYS A 199 6.87 21.42 -14.60
N TYR A 200 8.06 20.88 -14.79
CA TYR A 200 8.54 20.47 -16.12
C TYR A 200 7.57 19.46 -16.80
N ASN A 201 7.03 18.53 -16.03
CA ASN A 201 6.10 17.52 -16.55
C ASN A 201 4.72 18.10 -16.90
N GLU A 202 4.30 19.20 -16.26
CA GLU A 202 3.01 19.88 -16.49
C GLU A 202 3.10 21.03 -17.53
N GLU A 203 4.30 21.44 -17.92
CA GLU A 203 4.50 22.36 -19.04
C GLU A 203 4.20 21.65 -20.35
N ASP A 204 3.41 22.25 -21.25
CA ASP A 204 3.01 21.71 -22.56
C ASP A 204 4.19 21.63 -23.56
#